data_834cba9d779e3c891dbf087d2bdda640
#
_entry.id   834cba9d779e3c891dbf087d2bdda640
#
_cell.length_a   1.000
_cell.length_b   1.000
_cell.length_c   1.000
_cell.angle_alpha   90.00
_cell.angle_beta   90.00
_cell.angle_gamma   90.00
#
_symmetry.space_group_name_H-M   'P 1'
#
loop_
_entity.id
_entity.type
_entity.pdbx_description
1 polymer ?
#
loop_
_entity_poly.entity_id
_entity_poly.type
_entity_poly.pdbx_seq_one_letter_code
_entity_poly.pdbx_strand_id
1 'polypeptide(L)'
;MVLKEDFKDGAIFVFYDDAGKFRFSFIRRNWDGKADKKYSSWKRFTYFVSPEDTNKTFKQRIGNCTFKDLDSIQDAFSVEKLTKEFYNDLFKWYQWTLESEVGITFPNNTATSDDDRVKLEEQMIRLITRLLFVWFIKQKHLVPDDLFKKDKLSEILKDFTPDSFSNGNYY
;
A
#
# COMPACT_ATOMS: atom_id res chain seq x y z
N MET A 1 17.15 -22.84 19.45
CA MET A 1 16.74 -22.04 18.29
C MET A 1 17.79 -22.24 17.21
N VAL A 2 17.44 -22.87 16.11
CA VAL A 2 18.33 -23.36 15.03
C VAL A 2 19.41 -22.34 14.61
N LEU A 3 19.06 -21.06 14.40
CA LEU A 3 20.04 -20.05 13.97
C LEU A 3 21.16 -19.76 14.97
N LYS A 4 20.95 -20.00 16.26
CA LYS A 4 21.98 -19.83 17.29
C LYS A 4 22.99 -20.97 17.28
N GLU A 5 22.50 -22.16 17.05
CA GLU A 5 23.33 -23.38 17.06
C GLU A 5 24.23 -23.45 15.84
N ASP A 6 23.75 -22.94 14.67
CA ASP A 6 24.51 -22.98 13.43
C ASP A 6 25.35 -21.72 13.18
N PHE A 7 25.45 -20.79 14.13
CA PHE A 7 26.21 -19.54 14.01
C PHE A 7 25.79 -18.68 12.78
N LYS A 8 24.50 -18.75 12.36
CA LYS A 8 23.98 -17.99 11.23
C LYS A 8 23.46 -16.61 11.68
N ASP A 9 23.71 -15.60 10.87
CA ASP A 9 23.28 -14.22 11.14
C ASP A 9 21.90 -13.90 10.58
N GLY A 10 21.36 -14.75 9.74
CA GLY A 10 20.00 -14.64 9.20
C GLY A 10 19.53 -15.89 8.49
N ALA A 11 18.22 -16.03 8.34
CA ALA A 11 17.59 -17.09 7.56
C ALA A 11 16.21 -16.67 7.08
N ILE A 12 15.76 -17.34 6.02
CA ILE A 12 14.41 -17.23 5.47
C ILE A 12 13.61 -18.45 5.92
N PHE A 13 12.37 -18.20 6.33
CA PHE A 13 11.39 -19.22 6.71
C PHE A 13 10.11 -19.02 5.92
N VAL A 14 9.54 -20.09 5.44
CA VAL A 14 8.24 -20.12 4.79
C VAL A 14 7.32 -20.98 5.63
N PHE A 15 6.24 -20.38 6.13
CA PHE A 15 5.17 -21.06 6.86
C PHE A 15 3.93 -21.04 5.99
N TYR A 16 3.41 -22.19 5.63
CA TYR A 16 2.27 -22.33 4.73
C TYR A 16 1.17 -23.18 5.35
N ASP A 17 -0.04 -22.99 4.85
CA ASP A 17 -1.21 -23.80 5.16
C ASP A 17 -1.74 -24.53 3.91
N ASP A 18 -2.70 -25.42 4.11
CA ASP A 18 -3.30 -26.21 3.02
C ASP A 18 -4.24 -25.35 2.12
N ALA A 19 -4.60 -24.14 2.56
CA ALA A 19 -5.40 -23.20 1.79
C ALA A 19 -4.56 -22.31 0.84
N GLY A 20 -3.25 -22.56 0.74
CA GLY A 20 -2.34 -21.79 -0.10
C GLY A 20 -1.94 -20.43 0.47
N LYS A 21 -2.27 -20.16 1.74
CA LYS A 21 -1.77 -18.96 2.45
C LYS A 21 -0.42 -19.25 3.02
N PHE A 22 0.50 -18.29 2.96
CA PHE A 22 1.81 -18.47 3.56
C PHE A 22 2.39 -17.18 4.12
N ARG A 23 3.34 -17.34 5.01
CA ARG A 23 4.17 -16.25 5.54
C ARG A 23 5.60 -16.45 5.08
N PHE A 24 6.10 -15.49 4.34
CA PHE A 24 7.49 -15.41 3.93
C PHE A 24 8.22 -14.53 4.94
N SER A 25 9.06 -15.13 5.77
CA SER A 25 9.70 -14.45 6.90
C SER A 25 11.21 -14.47 6.75
N PHE A 26 11.83 -13.31 6.90
CA PHE A 26 13.26 -13.15 7.04
C PHE A 26 13.59 -12.78 8.47
N ILE A 27 14.49 -13.53 9.10
CA ILE A 27 14.95 -13.29 10.47
C ILE A 27 16.45 -13.05 10.42
N ARG A 28 16.89 -11.93 11.01
CA ARG A 28 18.31 -11.61 11.10
C ARG A 28 18.66 -10.90 12.40
N ARG A 29 19.94 -10.90 12.72
CA ARG A 29 20.57 -10.01 13.69
C ARG A 29 21.67 -9.22 12.99
N ASN A 30 21.92 -8.01 13.46
CA ASN A 30 23.02 -7.18 12.96
C ASN A 30 24.15 -7.17 13.98
N TRP A 31 25.36 -7.22 13.48
CA TRP A 31 26.52 -6.91 14.29
C TRP A 31 26.73 -5.39 14.34
N ASP A 32 27.05 -4.82 15.52
CA ASP A 32 27.22 -3.39 15.70
C ASP A 32 28.58 -2.87 15.22
N GLY A 33 29.44 -3.75 14.69
CA GLY A 33 30.75 -3.40 14.17
C GLY A 33 31.82 -3.12 15.24
N LYS A 34 31.49 -3.26 16.53
CA LYS A 34 32.42 -3.00 17.63
C LYS A 34 33.19 -4.25 18.04
N ALA A 35 34.39 -4.04 18.62
CA ALA A 35 35.29 -5.12 19.03
C ALA A 35 34.65 -6.13 20.02
N ASP A 36 33.72 -5.67 20.85
CA ASP A 36 33.02 -6.50 21.84
C ASP A 36 31.90 -7.37 21.24
N LYS A 37 31.78 -7.47 19.90
CA LYS A 37 30.81 -8.30 19.16
C LYS A 37 29.39 -8.25 19.74
N LYS A 38 28.87 -7.07 20.01
CA LYS A 38 27.48 -6.90 20.40
C LYS A 38 26.58 -7.08 19.17
N TYR A 39 25.75 -8.10 19.21
CA TYR A 39 24.70 -8.30 18.21
C TYR A 39 23.43 -7.61 18.65
N SER A 40 22.68 -7.07 17.68
CA SER A 40 21.32 -6.61 17.93
C SER A 40 20.43 -7.80 18.37
N SER A 41 19.29 -7.49 18.96
CA SER A 41 18.22 -8.49 19.11
C SER A 41 17.81 -9.03 17.72
N TRP A 42 17.30 -10.25 17.69
CA TRP A 42 16.76 -10.85 16.48
C TRP A 42 15.56 -10.03 15.98
N LYS A 43 15.62 -9.60 14.72
CA LYS A 43 14.52 -8.92 14.03
C LYS A 43 13.88 -9.88 13.05
N ARG A 44 12.54 -9.86 13.01
CA ARG A 44 11.74 -10.64 12.07
C ARG A 44 10.98 -9.70 11.17
N PHE A 45 11.11 -9.91 9.87
CA PHE A 45 10.37 -9.26 8.81
C PHE A 45 9.47 -10.30 8.15
N THR A 46 8.23 -9.98 7.84
CA THR A 46 7.29 -10.99 7.32
C THR A 46 6.36 -10.37 6.30
N TYR A 47 6.21 -11.02 5.17
CA TYR A 47 5.08 -10.87 4.26
C TYR A 47 4.06 -11.96 4.53
N PHE A 48 2.79 -11.59 4.60
CA PHE A 48 1.68 -12.52 4.52
C PHE A 48 1.16 -12.52 3.08
N VAL A 49 1.00 -13.70 2.52
CA VAL A 49 0.56 -13.92 1.14
C VAL A 49 -0.67 -14.80 1.17
N SER A 50 -1.73 -14.36 0.51
CA SER A 50 -3.00 -15.07 0.43
C SER A 50 -3.48 -15.12 -1.02
N PRO A 51 -4.06 -16.25 -1.51
CA PRO A 51 -4.69 -16.31 -2.82
C PRO A 51 -5.81 -15.28 -3.03
N GLU A 52 -6.44 -14.83 -1.94
CA GLU A 52 -7.52 -13.85 -1.93
C GLU A 52 -7.03 -12.42 -2.15
N ASP A 53 -5.71 -12.16 -1.95
CA ASP A 53 -5.10 -10.84 -2.04
C ASP A 53 -4.35 -10.64 -3.36
N THR A 54 -4.14 -9.38 -3.75
CA THR A 54 -3.35 -9.05 -4.96
C THR A 54 -1.89 -9.45 -4.85
N ASN A 55 -1.35 -9.46 -3.64
CA ASN A 55 0.05 -9.75 -3.31
C ASN A 55 1.08 -8.93 -4.12
N LYS A 56 0.65 -7.78 -4.66
CA LYS A 56 1.46 -6.94 -5.55
C LYS A 56 2.80 -6.57 -4.93
N THR A 57 2.78 -6.10 -3.69
CA THR A 57 4.00 -5.68 -2.97
C THR A 57 4.97 -6.83 -2.78
N PHE A 58 4.48 -7.99 -2.36
CA PHE A 58 5.30 -9.19 -2.21
C PHE A 58 5.95 -9.59 -3.53
N LYS A 59 5.14 -9.72 -4.59
CA LYS A 59 5.62 -10.11 -5.93
C LYS A 59 6.67 -9.14 -6.46
N GLN A 60 6.43 -7.85 -6.33
CA GLN A 60 7.34 -6.82 -6.81
C GLN A 60 8.64 -6.78 -6.00
N ARG A 61 8.56 -6.81 -4.68
CA ARG A 61 9.71 -6.63 -3.80
C ARG A 61 10.57 -7.89 -3.71
N ILE A 62 9.97 -9.02 -3.48
CA ILE A 62 10.69 -10.29 -3.38
C ILE A 62 11.10 -10.79 -4.77
N GLY A 63 10.25 -10.60 -5.81
CA GLY A 63 10.60 -10.97 -7.18
C GLY A 63 11.78 -10.18 -7.77
N ASN A 64 11.97 -8.91 -7.34
CA ASN A 64 13.12 -8.09 -7.75
C ASN A 64 14.30 -8.14 -6.77
N CYS A 65 14.21 -8.93 -5.71
CA CYS A 65 15.29 -9.10 -4.76
C CYS A 65 16.41 -9.97 -5.35
N THR A 66 17.64 -9.48 -5.30
CA THR A 66 18.81 -10.21 -5.82
C THR A 66 19.28 -11.33 -4.91
N PHE A 67 18.87 -11.36 -3.64
CA PHE A 67 19.30 -12.28 -2.60
C PHE A 67 20.83 -12.36 -2.45
N LYS A 68 21.54 -11.32 -2.86
CA LYS A 68 23.00 -11.27 -2.88
C LYS A 68 23.61 -11.31 -1.46
N ASP A 69 23.00 -10.60 -0.55
CA ASP A 69 23.42 -10.46 0.84
C ASP A 69 22.21 -10.23 1.77
N LEU A 70 22.45 -10.25 3.08
CA LEU A 70 21.40 -10.08 4.07
C LEU A 70 20.79 -8.68 4.05
N ASP A 71 21.53 -7.66 3.57
CA ASP A 71 21.04 -6.30 3.48
C ASP A 71 20.10 -6.15 2.30
N SER A 72 20.42 -6.71 1.13
CA SER A 72 19.50 -6.74 -0.03
C SER A 72 18.18 -7.45 0.28
N ILE A 73 18.24 -8.52 1.07
CA ILE A 73 17.04 -9.22 1.54
C ILE A 73 16.24 -8.34 2.49
N GLN A 74 16.88 -7.69 3.46
CA GLN A 74 16.20 -6.78 4.39
C GLN A 74 15.55 -5.61 3.67
N ASP A 75 16.21 -5.04 2.66
CA ASP A 75 15.69 -3.95 1.84
C ASP A 75 14.40 -4.33 1.10
N ALA A 76 14.25 -5.59 0.71
CA ALA A 76 13.01 -6.09 0.12
C ALA A 76 11.82 -6.05 1.09
N PHE A 77 12.08 -5.99 2.41
CA PHE A 77 11.06 -5.82 3.44
C PHE A 77 10.97 -4.38 3.98
N SER A 78 11.70 -3.43 3.42
CA SER A 78 11.75 -2.05 3.93
C SER A 78 10.43 -1.32 3.77
N VAL A 79 9.84 -0.94 4.91
CA VAL A 79 8.61 -0.12 4.96
C VAL A 79 8.87 1.30 4.46
N GLU A 80 10.03 1.87 4.74
CA GLU A 80 10.39 3.22 4.32
C GLU A 80 10.41 3.36 2.80
N LYS A 81 11.01 2.40 2.10
CA LYS A 81 11.04 2.38 0.64
C LYS A 81 9.64 2.21 0.04
N LEU A 82 8.82 1.34 0.65
CA LEU A 82 7.42 1.17 0.25
C LEU A 82 6.62 2.47 0.46
N THR A 83 6.83 3.17 1.55
CA THR A 83 6.17 4.44 1.82
C THR A 83 6.53 5.50 0.79
N LYS A 84 7.82 5.61 0.41
CA LYS A 84 8.25 6.53 -0.65
C LYS A 84 7.62 6.21 -2.01
N GLU A 85 7.59 4.93 -2.40
CA GLU A 85 6.95 4.49 -3.64
C GLU A 85 5.45 4.81 -3.65
N PHE A 86 4.74 4.53 -2.55
CA PHE A 86 3.33 4.87 -2.39
C PHE A 86 3.09 6.38 -2.53
N TYR A 87 3.89 7.22 -1.86
CA TYR A 87 3.78 8.67 -1.98
C TYR A 87 4.02 9.17 -3.41
N ASN A 88 5.03 8.62 -4.08
CA ASN A 88 5.32 8.99 -5.46
C ASN A 88 4.18 8.61 -6.41
N ASP A 89 3.60 7.43 -6.26
CA ASP A 89 2.48 6.98 -7.08
C ASP A 89 1.22 7.83 -6.80
N LEU A 90 0.95 8.12 -5.52
CA LEU A 90 -0.15 8.98 -5.12
C LEU A 90 0.01 10.41 -5.66
N PHE A 91 1.23 10.96 -5.60
CA PHE A 91 1.52 12.29 -6.10
C PHE A 91 1.39 12.37 -7.63
N LYS A 92 1.85 11.36 -8.37
CA LYS A 92 1.64 11.27 -9.82
C LYS A 92 0.15 11.22 -10.16
N TRP A 93 -0.62 10.43 -9.42
CA TRP A 93 -2.06 10.36 -9.61
C TRP A 93 -2.73 11.71 -9.32
N TYR A 94 -2.36 12.38 -8.23
CA TYR A 94 -2.82 13.73 -7.90
C TYR A 94 -2.52 14.73 -9.04
N GLN A 95 -1.28 14.75 -9.54
CA GLN A 95 -0.91 15.63 -10.66
C GLN A 95 -1.73 15.33 -11.91
N TRP A 96 -1.89 14.06 -12.25
CA TRP A 96 -2.69 13.63 -13.40
C TRP A 96 -4.15 14.09 -13.29
N THR A 97 -4.75 14.03 -12.10
CA THR A 97 -6.15 14.50 -11.91
C THR A 97 -6.35 15.99 -12.14
N LEU A 98 -5.26 16.77 -12.03
CA LEU A 98 -5.29 18.23 -12.23
C LEU A 98 -4.90 18.65 -13.64
N GLU A 99 -4.56 17.71 -14.52
CA GLU A 99 -4.28 17.98 -15.92
C GLU A 99 -5.56 18.44 -16.63
N SER A 100 -5.44 19.46 -17.50
CA SER A 100 -6.58 20.03 -18.21
C SER A 100 -7.33 19.03 -19.10
N GLU A 101 -6.61 18.03 -19.61
CA GLU A 101 -7.17 16.97 -20.47
C GLU A 101 -8.03 15.96 -19.68
N VAL A 102 -7.74 15.74 -18.41
CA VAL A 102 -8.51 14.84 -17.53
C VAL A 102 -9.82 15.51 -17.09
N GLY A 103 -9.81 16.83 -16.89
CA GLY A 103 -10.99 17.63 -16.64
C GLY A 103 -11.75 17.31 -15.35
N ILE A 104 -11.06 16.85 -14.30
CA ILE A 104 -11.71 16.62 -13.00
C ILE A 104 -12.16 17.95 -12.43
N THR A 105 -13.45 18.05 -12.15
CA THR A 105 -14.09 19.20 -11.50
C THR A 105 -15.00 18.75 -10.37
N PHE A 106 -15.37 19.68 -9.51
CA PHE A 106 -16.39 19.45 -8.48
C PHE A 106 -17.65 20.25 -8.82
N PRO A 107 -18.84 19.86 -8.36
CA PRO A 107 -20.09 20.53 -8.72
C PRO A 107 -20.12 22.05 -8.48
N ASN A 108 -19.35 22.52 -7.50
CA ASN A 108 -19.24 23.92 -7.12
C ASN A 108 -17.90 24.56 -7.54
N ASN A 109 -17.13 23.88 -8.38
CA ASN A 109 -15.85 24.39 -8.84
C ASN A 109 -15.51 23.84 -10.23
N THR A 110 -15.56 24.74 -11.24
CA THR A 110 -15.26 24.43 -12.64
C THR A 110 -13.83 24.75 -13.03
N ALA A 111 -13.00 25.22 -12.10
CA ALA A 111 -11.59 25.58 -12.31
C ALA A 111 -11.37 26.60 -13.44
N THR A 112 -12.26 27.58 -13.55
CA THR A 112 -12.22 28.60 -14.63
C THR A 112 -11.30 29.78 -14.32
N SER A 113 -10.89 29.95 -13.07
CA SER A 113 -9.94 30.98 -12.60
C SER A 113 -8.78 30.35 -11.81
N ASP A 114 -7.71 31.13 -11.62
CA ASP A 114 -6.57 30.66 -10.80
C ASP A 114 -6.98 30.39 -9.34
N ASP A 115 -7.84 31.22 -8.77
CA ASP A 115 -8.38 31.00 -7.42
C ASP A 115 -9.22 29.73 -7.33
N ASP A 116 -10.00 29.41 -8.35
CA ASP A 116 -10.78 28.19 -8.41
C ASP A 116 -9.89 26.97 -8.57
N ARG A 117 -8.75 27.12 -9.26
CA ARG A 117 -7.76 26.06 -9.39
C ARG A 117 -7.11 25.71 -8.06
N VAL A 118 -6.73 26.71 -7.26
CA VAL A 118 -6.22 26.48 -5.89
C VAL A 118 -7.25 25.75 -5.03
N LYS A 119 -8.52 26.15 -5.12
CA LYS A 119 -9.61 25.47 -4.41
C LYS A 119 -9.81 24.03 -4.90
N LEU A 120 -9.65 23.78 -6.20
CA LEU A 120 -9.72 22.45 -6.78
C LEU A 120 -8.60 21.53 -6.21
N GLU A 121 -7.38 22.03 -6.12
CA GLU A 121 -6.27 21.34 -5.51
C GLU A 121 -6.56 20.94 -4.06
N GLU A 122 -7.08 21.87 -3.26
CA GLU A 122 -7.51 21.58 -1.89
C GLU A 122 -8.63 20.55 -1.82
N GLN A 123 -9.61 20.61 -2.70
CA GLN A 123 -10.71 19.65 -2.77
C GLN A 123 -10.20 18.25 -3.14
N MET A 124 -9.24 18.16 -4.07
CA MET A 124 -8.59 16.90 -4.42
C MET A 124 -7.81 16.30 -3.26
N ILE A 125 -7.05 17.12 -2.54
CA ILE A 125 -6.32 16.66 -1.33
C ILE A 125 -7.32 16.13 -0.29
N ARG A 126 -8.43 16.84 -0.06
CA ARG A 126 -9.48 16.39 0.87
C ARG A 126 -10.12 15.07 0.41
N LEU A 127 -10.39 14.92 -0.88
CA LEU A 127 -10.95 13.69 -1.45
C LEU A 127 -9.99 12.51 -1.23
N ILE A 128 -8.73 12.67 -1.61
CA ILE A 128 -7.69 11.65 -1.43
C ILE A 128 -7.58 11.25 0.05
N THR A 129 -7.49 12.23 0.93
CA THR A 129 -7.37 12.00 2.37
C THR A 129 -8.56 11.22 2.91
N ARG A 130 -9.78 11.55 2.50
CA ARG A 130 -10.99 10.83 2.90
C ARG A 130 -11.01 9.41 2.38
N LEU A 131 -10.64 9.19 1.11
CA LEU A 131 -10.56 7.86 0.52
C LEU A 131 -9.53 6.97 1.25
N LEU A 132 -8.35 7.51 1.53
CA LEU A 132 -7.31 6.80 2.29
C LEU A 132 -7.79 6.48 3.72
N PHE A 133 -8.47 7.41 4.38
CA PHE A 133 -9.01 7.19 5.71
C PHE A 133 -10.06 6.09 5.71
N VAL A 134 -11.03 6.15 4.79
CA VAL A 134 -12.08 5.13 4.67
C VAL A 134 -11.48 3.76 4.34
N TRP A 135 -10.49 3.73 3.43
CA TRP A 135 -9.77 2.49 3.14
C TRP A 135 -9.05 1.94 4.36
N PHE A 136 -8.41 2.80 5.15
CA PHE A 136 -7.73 2.40 6.38
C PHE A 136 -8.69 1.80 7.41
N ILE A 137 -9.84 2.44 7.67
CA ILE A 137 -10.84 1.91 8.62
C ILE A 137 -11.46 0.60 8.10
N LYS A 138 -11.59 0.43 6.78
CA LYS A 138 -11.95 -0.84 6.17
C LYS A 138 -10.93 -1.94 6.50
N GLN A 139 -9.63 -1.66 6.36
CA GLN A 139 -8.57 -2.61 6.72
C GLN A 139 -8.54 -2.98 8.22
N LYS A 140 -9.18 -2.18 9.05
CA LYS A 140 -9.39 -2.44 10.48
C LYS A 140 -10.72 -3.15 10.77
N HIS A 141 -11.46 -3.55 9.73
CA HIS A 141 -12.79 -4.17 9.85
C HIS A 141 -13.82 -3.33 10.60
N LEU A 142 -13.66 -1.99 10.57
CA LEU A 142 -14.59 -1.05 11.20
C LEU A 142 -15.75 -0.66 10.27
N VAL A 143 -15.63 -0.96 8.99
CA VAL A 143 -16.67 -0.82 7.97
C VAL A 143 -16.73 -2.09 7.13
N PRO A 144 -17.86 -2.37 6.44
CA PRO A 144 -18.00 -3.55 5.60
C PRO A 144 -16.93 -3.65 4.52
N ASP A 145 -16.44 -4.85 4.25
CA ASP A 145 -15.43 -5.11 3.21
C ASP A 145 -15.94 -4.79 1.81
N ASP A 146 -17.25 -4.81 1.63
CA ASP A 146 -17.92 -4.56 0.34
C ASP A 146 -17.99 -3.07 -0.05
N LEU A 147 -17.58 -2.16 0.83
CA LEU A 147 -17.70 -0.71 0.61
C LEU A 147 -17.01 -0.21 -0.69
N PHE A 148 -16.01 -0.92 -1.17
CA PHE A 148 -15.29 -0.58 -2.41
C PHE A 148 -15.60 -1.52 -3.57
N LYS A 149 -16.59 -2.37 -3.43
CA LYS A 149 -17.04 -3.25 -4.53
C LYS A 149 -18.10 -2.54 -5.36
N LYS A 150 -17.88 -2.47 -6.68
CA LYS A 150 -18.73 -1.78 -7.63
C LYS A 150 -20.18 -2.30 -7.62
N ASP A 151 -20.36 -3.60 -7.57
CA ASP A 151 -21.66 -4.27 -7.49
C ASP A 151 -22.43 -3.88 -6.24
N LYS A 152 -21.75 -3.75 -5.11
CA LYS A 152 -22.37 -3.33 -3.85
C LYS A 152 -22.66 -1.84 -3.80
N LEU A 153 -21.84 -1.01 -4.40
CA LEU A 153 -22.10 0.42 -4.52
C LEU A 153 -23.38 0.70 -5.31
N SER A 154 -23.67 -0.05 -6.37
CA SER A 154 -24.89 0.09 -7.13
C SER A 154 -26.16 -0.29 -6.36
N GLU A 155 -26.06 -1.14 -5.34
CA GLU A 155 -27.16 -1.48 -4.44
C GLU A 155 -27.45 -0.36 -3.41
N ILE A 156 -26.41 0.39 -3.02
CA ILE A 156 -26.48 1.43 -1.98
C ILE A 156 -26.87 2.79 -2.58
N LEU A 157 -26.28 3.13 -3.72
CA LEU A 157 -26.47 4.41 -4.38
C LEU A 157 -27.53 4.27 -5.45
N LYS A 158 -28.64 5.01 -5.29
CA LYS A 158 -29.66 5.11 -6.33
C LYS A 158 -29.05 5.79 -7.55
N ASP A 159 -29.44 5.30 -8.73
CA ASP A 159 -29.00 5.84 -10.02
C ASP A 159 -27.49 5.85 -10.24
N PHE A 160 -26.78 4.97 -9.51
CA PHE A 160 -25.34 4.80 -9.68
C PHE A 160 -25.02 4.16 -11.03
N THR A 161 -24.48 4.97 -11.94
CA THR A 161 -24.09 4.56 -13.30
C THR A 161 -22.59 4.80 -13.50
N PRO A 162 -21.72 3.94 -12.94
CA PRO A 162 -20.26 4.18 -12.88
C PRO A 162 -19.59 4.26 -14.25
N ASP A 163 -20.23 3.76 -15.29
CA ASP A 163 -19.72 3.74 -16.67
C ASP A 163 -20.35 4.86 -17.52
N SER A 164 -21.23 5.70 -16.94
CA SER A 164 -21.80 6.84 -17.63
C SER A 164 -21.15 8.15 -17.14
N PHE A 165 -20.83 9.02 -18.07
CA PHE A 165 -20.41 10.40 -17.77
C PHE A 165 -21.61 11.31 -17.42
N SER A 166 -22.75 10.74 -17.04
CA SER A 166 -23.92 11.53 -16.64
C SER A 166 -23.64 12.23 -15.30
N ASN A 167 -24.03 13.48 -15.21
CA ASN A 167 -23.89 14.32 -14.01
C ASN A 167 -24.85 13.90 -12.88
N GLY A 168 -24.86 12.63 -12.52
CA GLY A 168 -25.63 12.14 -11.38
C GLY A 168 -25.11 12.76 -10.09
N ASN A 169 -25.96 13.46 -9.35
CA ASN A 169 -25.65 13.87 -7.99
C ASN A 169 -25.70 12.65 -7.09
N TYR A 170 -24.54 12.22 -6.63
CA TYR A 170 -24.37 11.10 -5.67
C TYR A 170 -24.34 11.58 -4.21
N TYR A 171 -24.90 12.75 -3.91
CA TYR A 171 -24.98 13.34 -2.57
C TYR A 171 -26.41 13.56 -2.14
#